data_ba9deb81b0a2779f732099199aebf439
#
_entry.id   ba9deb81b0a2779f732099199aebf439
#
_cell.length_a   1.000
_cell.length_b   1.000
_cell.length_c   1.000
_cell.angle_alpha   90.00
_cell.angle_beta   90.00
_cell.angle_gamma   90.00
#
_symmetry.space_group_name_H-M   'P 1'
#
loop_
_entity.id
_entity.type
_entity.pdbx_description
1 polymer ?
#
loop_
_entity_poly.entity_id
_entity_poly.type
_entity_poly.pdbx_seq_one_letter_code
_entity_poly.pdbx_strand_id
1 'polypeptide(L)'
;VFLFSLGMEKVVACSYKRPNALYRLICFPWAGGGTSRLARWGRLFSSSIEVYSVRLPGRECRINEPFAQDMTSVVNEITSVLLKDLQEKPFAFFGHSFGSYISFAVALHLKEKYGLEPIHLFISGAHAPHSEAFLPIKRLHDVEDEAIIAHTKILGGTPFELLQSEDLRKNLILTLKEDLRVLQTFSFEKAERNIPLSCDITCFDGSEDTAHDLEAWNGVTSGDVSIYKLPGGHFYLLEPSNEIFLTKHITICLEYADL
;
A
#
# COMPACT_ATOMS: atom_id res chain seq x y z
N VAL A 1 -10.79 -23.78 -12.48
CA VAL A 1 -10.42 -23.61 -11.06
C VAL A 1 -8.91 -23.45 -10.92
N PHE A 2 -8.09 -24.31 -11.58
CA PHE A 2 -6.62 -24.30 -11.46
C PHE A 2 -5.94 -23.03 -12.04
N LEU A 3 -6.45 -22.51 -13.14
CA LEU A 3 -5.92 -21.27 -13.78
C LEU A 3 -6.20 -20.01 -12.96
N PHE A 4 -7.30 -19.99 -12.21
CA PHE A 4 -7.65 -18.88 -11.32
C PHE A 4 -6.75 -18.80 -10.08
N SER A 5 -6.36 -19.96 -9.51
CA SER A 5 -5.46 -19.99 -8.35
C SER A 5 -4.04 -19.53 -8.70
N LEU A 6 -3.54 -19.88 -9.90
CA LEU A 6 -2.22 -19.46 -10.39
C LEU A 6 -2.14 -17.95 -10.62
N GLY A 7 -3.22 -17.31 -11.11
CA GLY A 7 -3.29 -15.86 -11.30
C GLY A 7 -3.28 -15.12 -9.98
N MET A 8 -3.99 -15.63 -8.98
CA MET A 8 -4.06 -15.02 -7.64
C MET A 8 -2.71 -15.10 -6.91
N GLU A 9 -2.06 -16.28 -6.89
CA GLU A 9 -0.75 -16.46 -6.22
C GLU A 9 0.36 -15.61 -6.83
N LYS A 10 0.23 -15.24 -8.10
CA LYS A 10 1.14 -14.33 -8.78
C LYS A 10 0.98 -12.89 -8.27
N VAL A 11 -0.24 -12.42 -8.12
CA VAL A 11 -0.56 -11.02 -7.79
C VAL A 11 -0.58 -10.76 -6.30
N VAL A 12 -0.87 -11.76 -5.47
CA VAL A 12 -0.89 -11.62 -4.02
C VAL A 12 -0.18 -12.76 -3.31
N ALA A 13 0.45 -12.43 -2.18
CA ALA A 13 1.01 -13.39 -1.24
C ALA A 13 0.14 -13.45 0.01
N CYS A 14 -0.17 -14.67 0.47
CA CYS A 14 -0.85 -14.92 1.72
C CYS A 14 -0.06 -15.96 2.52
N SER A 15 0.72 -15.52 3.51
CA SER A 15 1.57 -16.40 4.31
C SER A 15 0.79 -17.23 5.32
N TYR A 16 -0.36 -16.74 5.76
CA TYR A 16 -1.22 -17.36 6.78
C TYR A 16 -2.64 -17.44 6.27
N LYS A 17 -2.95 -18.50 5.54
CA LYS A 17 -4.28 -18.71 4.96
C LYS A 17 -5.33 -18.94 6.04
N ARG A 18 -6.40 -18.16 6.01
CA ARG A 18 -7.53 -18.23 6.95
C ARG A 18 -8.84 -18.16 6.16
N PRO A 19 -9.23 -19.22 5.48
CA PRO A 19 -10.40 -19.20 4.59
C PRO A 19 -11.71 -18.88 5.32
N ASN A 20 -11.77 -19.14 6.62
CA ASN A 20 -12.93 -18.83 7.47
C ASN A 20 -12.84 -17.47 8.17
N ALA A 21 -11.85 -16.65 7.86
CA ALA A 21 -11.74 -15.32 8.41
C ALA A 21 -12.96 -14.46 8.04
N LEU A 22 -13.36 -13.57 8.94
CA LEU A 22 -14.49 -12.66 8.72
C LEU A 22 -14.10 -11.47 7.83
N TYR A 23 -12.83 -11.07 7.89
CA TYR A 23 -12.31 -9.90 7.19
C TYR A 23 -11.06 -10.26 6.38
N ARG A 24 -10.87 -9.53 5.27
CA ARG A 24 -9.60 -9.54 4.54
C ARG A 24 -8.92 -8.18 4.65
N LEU A 25 -7.63 -8.21 4.94
CA LEU A 25 -6.77 -7.04 4.89
C LEU A 25 -5.84 -7.18 3.69
N ILE A 26 -5.96 -6.27 2.74
CA ILE A 26 -5.10 -6.23 1.56
C ILE A 26 -4.02 -5.18 1.79
N CYS A 27 -2.76 -5.60 1.81
CA CYS A 27 -1.61 -4.74 2.03
C CYS A 27 -0.93 -4.40 0.70
N PHE A 28 -0.54 -3.13 0.56
CA PHE A 28 0.12 -2.58 -0.62
C PHE A 28 1.51 -2.07 -0.23
N PRO A 29 2.58 -2.75 -0.67
CA PRO A 29 3.94 -2.39 -0.29
C PRO A 29 4.41 -1.05 -0.85
N TRP A 30 5.49 -0.54 -0.26
CA TRP A 30 6.21 0.65 -0.70
C TRP A 30 6.96 0.44 -2.01
N ALA A 31 7.43 1.52 -2.64
CA ALA A 31 8.21 1.46 -3.88
C ALA A 31 9.48 0.61 -3.70
N GLY A 32 9.72 -0.28 -4.65
CA GLY A 32 10.82 -1.24 -4.60
C GLY A 32 10.58 -2.42 -3.65
N GLY A 33 9.48 -2.42 -2.91
CA GLY A 33 9.14 -3.46 -1.95
C GLY A 33 8.54 -4.70 -2.58
N GLY A 34 8.77 -5.83 -1.92
CA GLY A 34 8.11 -7.10 -2.19
C GLY A 34 6.99 -7.37 -1.19
N THR A 35 6.50 -8.61 -1.18
CA THR A 35 5.33 -9.00 -0.36
C THR A 35 5.69 -9.50 1.04
N SER A 36 6.93 -9.96 1.27
CA SER A 36 7.26 -10.78 2.42
C SER A 36 7.03 -10.11 3.78
N ARG A 37 7.34 -8.83 3.89
CA ARG A 37 7.22 -8.11 5.18
C ARG A 37 5.76 -7.97 5.61
N LEU A 38 4.91 -7.47 4.73
CA LEU A 38 3.49 -7.25 5.05
C LEU A 38 2.69 -8.55 5.06
N ALA A 39 3.02 -9.53 4.23
CA ALA A 39 2.38 -10.85 4.29
C ALA A 39 2.59 -11.54 5.65
N ARG A 40 3.74 -11.34 6.29
CA ARG A 40 4.04 -11.87 7.64
C ARG A 40 3.18 -11.25 8.73
N TRP A 41 2.57 -10.11 8.50
CA TRP A 41 1.64 -9.52 9.46
C TRP A 41 0.47 -10.45 9.80
N GLY A 42 0.14 -11.37 8.90
CA GLY A 42 -0.89 -12.38 9.16
C GLY A 42 -0.70 -13.13 10.47
N ARG A 43 0.55 -13.36 10.91
CA ARG A 43 0.87 -14.01 12.20
C ARG A 43 0.43 -13.19 13.42
N LEU A 44 0.34 -11.88 13.28
CA LEU A 44 0.03 -10.93 14.37
C LEU A 44 -1.48 -10.72 14.54
N PHE A 45 -2.27 -11.11 13.56
CA PHE A 45 -3.72 -11.01 13.62
C PHE A 45 -4.36 -12.30 14.15
N SER A 46 -5.57 -12.16 14.67
CA SER A 46 -6.40 -13.30 15.05
C SER A 46 -6.91 -14.06 13.82
N SER A 47 -7.56 -15.20 14.06
CA SER A 47 -8.16 -16.01 12.99
C SER A 47 -9.29 -15.31 12.23
N SER A 48 -9.78 -14.18 12.73
CA SER A 48 -10.84 -13.39 12.10
C SER A 48 -10.36 -12.54 10.91
N ILE A 49 -9.05 -12.34 10.76
CA ILE A 49 -8.46 -11.49 9.72
C ILE A 49 -7.44 -12.29 8.90
N GLU A 50 -7.68 -12.35 7.59
CA GLU A 50 -6.73 -12.91 6.61
C GLU A 50 -6.01 -11.79 5.89
N VAL A 51 -4.68 -11.87 5.79
CA VAL A 51 -3.82 -10.84 5.21
C VAL A 51 -3.29 -11.27 3.85
N TYR A 52 -3.54 -10.43 2.85
CA TYR A 52 -2.94 -10.51 1.51
C TYR A 52 -1.96 -9.35 1.32
N SER A 53 -0.81 -9.61 0.70
CA SER A 53 0.11 -8.56 0.26
C SER A 53 0.23 -8.58 -1.25
N VAL A 54 0.02 -7.43 -1.89
CA VAL A 54 0.03 -7.27 -3.35
C VAL A 54 1.46 -7.38 -3.89
N ARG A 55 1.62 -8.08 -5.00
CA ARG A 55 2.88 -8.22 -5.73
C ARG A 55 2.75 -7.58 -7.10
N LEU A 56 3.58 -6.56 -7.34
CA LEU A 56 3.67 -5.92 -8.65
C LEU A 56 4.58 -6.72 -9.59
N PRO A 57 4.44 -6.56 -10.92
CA PRO A 57 5.34 -7.20 -11.89
C PRO A 57 6.79 -6.78 -11.71
N GLY A 58 7.72 -7.62 -12.11
CA GLY A 58 9.15 -7.34 -12.15
C GLY A 58 9.90 -7.68 -10.87
N ARG A 59 9.27 -8.33 -9.91
CA ARG A 59 9.88 -8.74 -8.62
C ARG A 59 9.39 -10.10 -8.14
N GLU A 60 10.18 -10.72 -7.27
CA GLU A 60 9.87 -12.03 -6.68
C GLU A 60 9.54 -13.07 -7.76
N CYS A 61 8.45 -13.81 -7.64
CA CYS A 61 8.06 -14.81 -8.66
C CYS A 61 7.68 -14.18 -10.02
N ARG A 62 7.54 -12.85 -10.09
CA ARG A 62 7.23 -12.10 -11.31
C ARG A 62 8.46 -11.42 -11.91
N ILE A 63 9.67 -11.83 -11.52
CA ILE A 63 10.93 -11.19 -11.93
C ILE A 63 11.14 -11.17 -13.46
N ASN A 64 10.61 -12.14 -14.17
CA ASN A 64 10.71 -12.25 -15.62
C ASN A 64 9.59 -11.54 -16.40
N GLU A 65 8.64 -10.93 -15.69
CA GLU A 65 7.60 -10.13 -16.30
C GLU A 65 8.08 -8.69 -16.49
N PRO A 66 7.65 -7.99 -17.55
CA PRO A 66 7.93 -6.57 -17.68
C PRO A 66 7.28 -5.80 -16.53
N PHE A 67 7.92 -4.71 -16.11
CA PHE A 67 7.34 -3.80 -15.12
C PHE A 67 6.00 -3.24 -15.61
N ALA A 68 5.13 -2.87 -14.68
CA ALA A 68 3.84 -2.28 -15.01
C ALA A 68 3.99 -1.00 -15.84
N GLN A 69 3.10 -0.81 -16.81
CA GLN A 69 3.13 0.37 -17.68
C GLN A 69 2.71 1.64 -16.94
N ASP A 70 1.65 1.56 -16.17
CA ASP A 70 1.03 2.70 -15.50
C ASP A 70 0.15 2.27 -14.32
N MET A 71 -0.37 3.23 -13.58
CA MET A 71 -1.26 2.97 -12.45
C MET A 71 -2.56 2.29 -12.90
N THR A 72 -3.11 2.66 -14.04
CA THR A 72 -4.34 2.03 -14.57
C THR A 72 -4.16 0.54 -14.79
N SER A 73 -3.03 0.12 -15.37
CA SER A 73 -2.70 -1.30 -15.57
C SER A 73 -2.58 -2.04 -14.24
N VAL A 74 -1.92 -1.42 -13.25
CA VAL A 74 -1.79 -1.99 -11.90
C VAL A 74 -3.16 -2.19 -11.26
N VAL A 75 -3.99 -1.16 -11.27
CA VAL A 75 -5.34 -1.20 -10.68
C VAL A 75 -6.22 -2.24 -11.35
N ASN A 76 -6.20 -2.31 -12.67
CA ASN A 76 -6.98 -3.28 -13.44
C ASN A 76 -6.56 -4.72 -13.13
N GLU A 77 -5.28 -5.00 -13.07
CA GLU A 77 -4.78 -6.35 -12.74
C GLU A 77 -5.18 -6.76 -11.33
N ILE A 78 -4.94 -5.90 -10.34
CA ILE A 78 -5.29 -6.19 -8.95
C ILE A 78 -6.80 -6.43 -8.82
N THR A 79 -7.60 -5.57 -9.41
CA THR A 79 -9.07 -5.68 -9.36
C THR A 79 -9.55 -6.97 -10.03
N SER A 80 -9.03 -7.30 -11.22
CA SER A 80 -9.45 -8.51 -11.93
C SER A 80 -9.17 -9.79 -11.16
N VAL A 81 -8.07 -9.82 -10.41
CA VAL A 81 -7.65 -10.99 -9.63
C VAL A 81 -8.41 -11.08 -8.31
N LEU A 82 -8.67 -9.96 -7.64
CA LEU A 82 -9.23 -9.93 -6.28
C LEU A 82 -10.74 -9.69 -6.23
N LEU A 83 -11.38 -9.29 -7.31
CA LEU A 83 -12.78 -8.84 -7.30
C LEU A 83 -13.72 -9.82 -6.61
N LYS A 84 -13.63 -11.11 -6.96
CA LYS A 84 -14.48 -12.14 -6.35
C LYS A 84 -14.28 -12.20 -4.83
N ASP A 85 -13.04 -12.21 -4.38
CA ASP A 85 -12.72 -12.27 -2.96
C ASP A 85 -13.18 -11.02 -2.21
N LEU A 86 -13.08 -9.84 -2.84
CA LEU A 86 -13.53 -8.58 -2.26
C LEU A 86 -15.06 -8.47 -2.21
N GLN A 87 -15.78 -9.19 -3.08
CA GLN A 87 -17.24 -9.27 -3.04
C GLN A 87 -17.76 -10.26 -1.99
N GLU A 88 -16.95 -11.24 -1.60
CA GLU A 88 -17.37 -12.30 -0.67
C GLU A 88 -17.38 -11.87 0.80
N LYS A 89 -16.46 -11.00 1.19
CA LYS A 89 -16.27 -10.60 2.60
C LYS A 89 -15.96 -9.12 2.72
N PRO A 90 -16.28 -8.51 3.88
CA PRO A 90 -15.75 -7.18 4.21
C PRO A 90 -14.23 -7.17 4.14
N PHE A 91 -13.67 -6.12 3.57
CA PHE A 91 -12.23 -5.97 3.40
C PHE A 91 -11.77 -4.57 3.76
N ALA A 92 -10.50 -4.47 4.12
CA ALA A 92 -9.82 -3.20 4.34
C ALA A 92 -8.52 -3.17 3.55
N PHE A 93 -8.03 -1.98 3.29
CA PHE A 93 -6.74 -1.76 2.63
C PHE A 93 -5.75 -1.12 3.59
N PHE A 94 -4.50 -1.58 3.54
CA PHE A 94 -3.35 -0.94 4.16
C PHE A 94 -2.31 -0.67 3.09
N GLY A 95 -1.88 0.58 2.95
CA GLY A 95 -0.78 0.95 2.06
C GLY A 95 0.27 1.77 2.79
N HIS A 96 1.55 1.54 2.46
CA HIS A 96 2.66 2.35 2.96
C HIS A 96 3.32 3.11 1.81
N SER A 97 3.46 4.43 1.96
CA SER A 97 4.10 5.31 0.97
C SER A 97 3.48 5.11 -0.43
N PHE A 98 4.23 4.69 -1.43
CA PHE A 98 3.74 4.34 -2.77
C PHE A 98 2.50 3.42 -2.72
N GLY A 99 2.51 2.42 -1.84
CA GLY A 99 1.39 1.50 -1.66
C GLY A 99 0.09 2.18 -1.22
N SER A 100 0.17 3.30 -0.51
CA SER A 100 -1.00 4.10 -0.14
C SER A 100 -1.73 4.63 -1.38
N TYR A 101 -1.01 5.08 -2.38
CA TYR A 101 -1.59 5.60 -3.63
C TYR A 101 -2.21 4.50 -4.48
N ILE A 102 -1.58 3.32 -4.53
CA ILE A 102 -2.18 2.15 -5.19
C ILE A 102 -3.47 1.75 -4.50
N SER A 103 -3.47 1.66 -3.17
CA SER A 103 -4.66 1.29 -2.39
C SER A 103 -5.81 2.27 -2.62
N PHE A 104 -5.50 3.56 -2.65
CA PHE A 104 -6.48 4.60 -2.93
C PHE A 104 -7.03 4.50 -4.37
N ALA A 105 -6.16 4.32 -5.35
CA ALA A 105 -6.56 4.15 -6.75
C ALA A 105 -7.45 2.92 -6.95
N VAL A 106 -7.13 1.81 -6.29
CA VAL A 106 -7.97 0.59 -6.33
C VAL A 106 -9.32 0.84 -5.66
N ALA A 107 -9.34 1.53 -4.52
CA ALA A 107 -10.59 1.86 -3.81
C ALA A 107 -11.51 2.73 -4.68
N LEU A 108 -10.97 3.75 -5.36
CA LEU A 108 -11.73 4.58 -6.30
C LEU A 108 -12.32 3.76 -7.44
N HIS A 109 -11.50 2.89 -8.03
CA HIS A 109 -11.91 2.07 -9.17
C HIS A 109 -13.02 1.08 -8.78
N LEU A 110 -12.88 0.44 -7.62
CA LEU A 110 -13.91 -0.48 -7.10
C LEU A 110 -15.23 0.24 -6.86
N LYS A 111 -15.19 1.42 -6.27
CA LYS A 111 -16.41 2.19 -6.01
C LYS A 111 -17.08 2.65 -7.30
N GLU A 112 -16.32 3.20 -8.20
CA GLU A 112 -16.83 3.73 -9.47
C GLU A 112 -17.44 2.64 -10.35
N LYS A 113 -16.73 1.51 -10.48
CA LYS A 113 -17.12 0.45 -11.41
C LYS A 113 -18.06 -0.59 -10.82
N TYR A 114 -17.95 -0.88 -9.53
CA TYR A 114 -18.67 -1.98 -8.88
C TYR A 114 -19.52 -1.54 -7.68
N GLY A 115 -19.49 -0.28 -7.32
CA GLY A 115 -20.16 0.18 -6.09
C GLY A 115 -19.61 -0.46 -4.82
N LEU A 116 -18.37 -0.96 -4.86
CA LEU A 116 -17.73 -1.71 -3.78
C LEU A 116 -16.67 -0.84 -3.12
N GLU A 117 -16.66 -0.81 -1.80
CA GLU A 117 -15.77 0.05 -1.03
C GLU A 117 -15.13 -0.73 0.12
N PRO A 118 -13.84 -0.50 0.43
CA PRO A 118 -13.28 -1.03 1.66
C PRO A 118 -14.04 -0.48 2.86
N ILE A 119 -14.17 -1.28 3.92
CA ILE A 119 -14.78 -0.81 5.17
C ILE A 119 -13.87 0.17 5.91
N HIS A 120 -12.57 0.12 5.65
CA HIS A 120 -11.58 1.01 6.23
C HIS A 120 -10.37 1.12 5.30
N LEU A 121 -9.82 2.32 5.19
CA LEU A 121 -8.60 2.58 4.45
C LEU A 121 -7.51 3.04 5.43
N PHE A 122 -6.43 2.26 5.52
CA PHE A 122 -5.26 2.57 6.35
C PHE A 122 -4.15 3.11 5.47
N ILE A 123 -3.78 4.36 5.70
CA ILE A 123 -2.75 5.08 4.95
C ILE A 123 -1.53 5.26 5.85
N SER A 124 -0.37 4.92 5.36
CA SER A 124 0.88 4.99 6.10
C SER A 124 1.94 5.77 5.31
N GLY A 125 2.46 6.84 5.90
CA GLY A 125 3.58 7.60 5.36
C GLY A 125 3.34 8.22 3.98
N ALA A 126 2.16 8.82 3.76
CA ALA A 126 1.81 9.38 2.44
C ALA A 126 0.95 10.63 2.56
N HIS A 127 1.27 11.65 1.76
CA HIS A 127 0.40 12.81 1.55
C HIS A 127 -0.93 12.40 0.92
N ALA A 128 -1.98 13.16 1.16
CA ALA A 128 -3.20 13.02 0.38
C ALA A 128 -2.91 13.28 -1.12
N PRO A 129 -3.56 12.53 -2.03
CA PRO A 129 -3.18 12.54 -3.46
C PRO A 129 -3.46 13.86 -4.18
N HIS A 130 -4.33 14.71 -3.64
CA HIS A 130 -4.64 16.04 -4.15
C HIS A 130 -3.82 17.16 -3.49
N SER A 131 -3.00 16.82 -2.49
CA SER A 131 -2.12 17.80 -1.84
C SER A 131 -1.00 18.24 -2.77
N GLU A 132 -0.67 19.52 -2.75
CA GLU A 132 0.48 20.05 -3.48
C GLU A 132 1.81 19.43 -3.01
N ALA A 133 1.87 19.01 -1.74
CA ALA A 133 3.03 18.32 -1.17
C ALA A 133 3.34 16.98 -1.86
N PHE A 134 2.38 16.40 -2.57
CA PHE A 134 2.56 15.16 -3.32
C PHE A 134 3.32 15.36 -4.64
N LEU A 135 3.26 16.54 -5.25
CA LEU A 135 3.83 16.80 -6.57
C LEU A 135 5.34 16.51 -6.69
N PRO A 136 6.20 16.89 -5.71
CA PRO A 136 7.61 16.57 -5.78
C PRO A 136 7.90 15.06 -5.79
N ILE A 137 7.11 14.28 -5.06
CA ILE A 137 7.28 12.83 -4.96
C ILE A 137 6.99 12.16 -6.30
N LYS A 138 6.02 12.64 -7.06
CA LYS A 138 5.69 12.11 -8.39
C LYS A 138 6.84 12.27 -9.40
N ARG A 139 7.79 13.18 -9.15
CA ARG A 139 8.90 13.47 -10.05
C ARG A 139 10.19 12.75 -9.69
N LEU A 140 10.21 11.95 -8.62
CA LEU A 140 11.43 11.28 -8.14
C LEU A 140 12.00 10.27 -9.15
N HIS A 141 11.21 9.76 -10.07
CA HIS A 141 11.69 8.81 -11.10
C HIS A 141 12.65 9.43 -12.11
N ASP A 142 12.65 10.76 -12.24
CA ASP A 142 13.55 11.50 -13.15
C ASP A 142 14.92 11.80 -12.52
N VAL A 143 15.13 11.36 -11.27
CA VAL A 143 16.34 11.68 -10.50
C VAL A 143 17.45 10.67 -10.80
N GLU A 144 18.71 11.15 -10.75
CA GLU A 144 19.90 10.30 -10.92
C GLU A 144 19.98 9.21 -9.85
N ASP A 145 20.61 8.09 -10.20
CA ASP A 145 20.73 6.90 -9.34
C ASP A 145 21.35 7.20 -7.97
N GLU A 146 22.40 8.02 -7.94
CA GLU A 146 23.07 8.43 -6.71
C GLU A 146 22.14 9.19 -5.77
N ALA A 147 21.30 10.04 -6.32
CA ALA A 147 20.33 10.81 -5.53
C ALA A 147 19.21 9.89 -4.99
N ILE A 148 18.80 8.89 -5.75
CA ILE A 148 17.84 7.86 -5.27
C ILE A 148 18.44 7.07 -4.13
N ILE A 149 19.70 6.65 -4.25
CA ILE A 149 20.42 5.93 -3.19
C ILE A 149 20.55 6.79 -1.94
N ALA A 150 20.93 8.05 -2.09
CA ALA A 150 21.05 9.00 -0.99
C ALA A 150 19.69 9.18 -0.29
N HIS A 151 18.61 9.33 -1.04
CA HIS A 151 17.25 9.45 -0.52
C HIS A 151 16.84 8.18 0.23
N THR A 152 17.10 7.00 -0.34
CA THR A 152 16.80 5.71 0.28
C THR A 152 17.55 5.54 1.61
N LYS A 153 18.80 5.98 1.70
CA LYS A 153 19.58 5.95 2.94
C LYS A 153 19.01 6.90 4.01
N ILE A 154 18.56 8.09 3.61
CA ILE A 154 17.94 9.06 4.51
C ILE A 154 16.63 8.51 5.07
N LEU A 155 15.79 7.91 4.22
CA LEU A 155 14.53 7.30 4.64
C LEU A 155 14.74 6.09 5.55
N GLY A 156 15.86 5.36 5.39
CA GLY A 156 16.15 4.13 6.12
C GLY A 156 15.32 2.92 5.62
N GLY A 157 15.42 1.81 6.33
CA GLY A 157 14.65 0.60 6.05
C GLY A 157 15.17 -0.29 4.91
N THR A 158 16.15 0.16 4.14
CA THR A 158 16.82 -0.68 3.13
C THR A 158 17.99 -1.41 3.79
N PRO A 159 18.05 -2.76 3.71
CA PRO A 159 19.17 -3.51 4.23
C PRO A 159 20.49 -3.05 3.62
N PHE A 160 21.50 -2.82 4.47
CA PHE A 160 22.80 -2.33 4.05
C PHE A 160 23.49 -3.26 3.05
N GLU A 161 23.28 -4.57 3.20
CA GLU A 161 23.82 -5.60 2.31
C GLU A 161 23.32 -5.46 0.87
N LEU A 162 22.08 -5.03 0.68
CA LEU A 162 21.51 -4.78 -0.66
C LEU A 162 22.20 -3.61 -1.37
N LEU A 163 22.72 -2.66 -0.61
CA LEU A 163 23.42 -1.50 -1.15
C LEU A 163 24.90 -1.79 -1.44
N GLN A 164 25.47 -2.86 -0.87
CA GLN A 164 26.87 -3.26 -1.06
C GLN A 164 27.08 -4.13 -2.30
N SER A 165 26.11 -4.98 -2.66
CA SER A 165 26.18 -5.77 -3.88
C SER A 165 25.75 -4.95 -5.08
N GLU A 166 26.60 -4.88 -6.10
CA GLU A 166 26.31 -4.09 -7.31
C GLU A 166 25.04 -4.57 -8.03
N ASP A 167 24.87 -5.89 -8.16
CA ASP A 167 23.71 -6.47 -8.84
C ASP A 167 22.41 -6.25 -8.05
N LEU A 168 22.44 -6.45 -6.74
CA LEU A 168 21.29 -6.20 -5.86
C LEU A 168 20.93 -4.71 -5.82
N ARG A 169 21.94 -3.84 -5.79
CA ARG A 169 21.77 -2.39 -5.83
C ARG A 169 21.11 -1.93 -7.14
N LYS A 170 21.60 -2.42 -8.29
CA LYS A 170 21.02 -2.12 -9.61
C LYS A 170 19.58 -2.56 -9.70
N ASN A 171 19.25 -3.76 -9.25
CA ASN A 171 17.88 -4.26 -9.21
C ASN A 171 16.96 -3.42 -8.33
N LEU A 172 17.42 -3.04 -7.15
CA LEU A 172 16.66 -2.18 -6.24
C LEU A 172 16.37 -0.82 -6.87
N ILE A 173 17.40 -0.18 -7.45
CA ILE A 173 17.23 1.12 -8.11
C ILE A 173 16.26 1.02 -9.28
N LEU A 174 16.41 0.01 -10.12
CA LEU A 174 15.52 -0.19 -11.26
C LEU A 174 14.06 -0.37 -10.81
N THR A 175 13.83 -1.21 -9.81
CA THR A 175 12.49 -1.45 -9.27
C THR A 175 11.89 -0.18 -8.65
N LEU A 176 12.69 0.57 -7.90
CA LEU A 176 12.30 1.86 -7.33
C LEU A 176 11.90 2.86 -8.42
N LYS A 177 12.74 3.03 -9.44
CA LYS A 177 12.46 3.95 -10.55
C LYS A 177 11.19 3.57 -11.29
N GLU A 178 11.00 2.29 -11.57
CA GLU A 178 9.81 1.80 -12.25
C GLU A 178 8.54 1.99 -11.43
N ASP A 179 8.59 1.74 -10.14
CA ASP A 179 7.44 2.00 -9.26
C ASP A 179 7.12 3.50 -9.17
N LEU A 180 8.14 4.35 -9.06
CA LEU A 180 7.95 5.81 -9.05
C LEU A 180 7.44 6.34 -10.41
N ARG A 181 7.84 5.69 -11.52
CA ARG A 181 7.29 6.00 -12.85
C ARG A 181 5.81 5.65 -12.92
N VAL A 182 5.40 4.53 -12.35
CA VAL A 182 3.97 4.18 -12.23
C VAL A 182 3.22 5.23 -11.41
N LEU A 183 3.80 5.67 -10.30
CA LEU A 183 3.20 6.71 -9.46
C LEU A 183 3.01 8.03 -10.22
N GLN A 184 3.94 8.39 -11.09
CA GLN A 184 3.82 9.59 -11.93
C GLN A 184 2.58 9.56 -12.82
N THR A 185 2.18 8.38 -13.28
CA THR A 185 1.00 8.23 -14.15
C THR A 185 -0.32 8.37 -13.39
N PHE A 186 -0.28 8.33 -12.07
CA PHE A 186 -1.46 8.50 -11.22
C PHE A 186 -1.79 9.99 -11.06
N SER A 187 -3.03 10.35 -11.34
CA SER A 187 -3.57 11.68 -11.06
C SER A 187 -4.92 11.56 -10.39
N PHE A 188 -5.15 12.44 -9.44
CA PHE A 188 -6.43 12.57 -8.76
C PHE A 188 -6.72 14.06 -8.57
N GLU A 189 -7.82 14.49 -9.14
CA GLU A 189 -8.34 15.85 -8.95
C GLU A 189 -9.56 15.80 -8.04
N LYS A 190 -9.47 16.49 -6.92
CA LYS A 190 -10.58 16.60 -6.00
C LYS A 190 -11.59 17.60 -6.55
N ALA A 191 -12.82 17.14 -6.84
CA ALA A 191 -13.94 18.02 -7.14
C ALA A 191 -14.56 18.55 -5.84
N GLU A 192 -14.82 19.86 -5.77
CA GLU A 192 -15.33 20.50 -4.54
C GLU A 192 -16.63 19.89 -3.99
N ARG A 193 -17.44 19.33 -4.87
CA ARG A 193 -18.78 18.80 -4.52
C ARG A 193 -18.89 17.30 -4.56
N ASN A 194 -17.81 16.58 -4.89
CA ASN A 194 -17.84 15.12 -5.00
C ASN A 194 -16.78 14.49 -4.10
N ILE A 195 -17.22 13.97 -2.97
CA ILE A 195 -16.35 13.22 -2.05
C ILE A 195 -16.35 11.77 -2.52
N PRO A 196 -15.18 11.22 -2.97
CA PRO A 196 -15.15 9.93 -3.65
C PRO A 196 -15.43 8.73 -2.75
N LEU A 197 -15.04 8.79 -1.47
CA LEU A 197 -15.18 7.66 -0.53
C LEU A 197 -16.10 8.00 0.63
N SER A 198 -16.65 6.98 1.27
CA SER A 198 -17.44 7.10 2.50
C SER A 198 -16.85 6.31 3.67
N CYS A 199 -15.83 5.47 3.43
CA CYS A 199 -15.18 4.70 4.48
C CYS A 199 -14.36 5.59 5.41
N ASP A 200 -14.15 5.10 6.63
CA ASP A 200 -13.19 5.70 7.55
C ASP A 200 -11.76 5.54 7.05
N ILE A 201 -10.93 6.52 7.33
CA ILE A 201 -9.50 6.51 7.00
C ILE A 201 -8.71 6.69 8.28
N THR A 202 -7.71 5.84 8.50
CA THR A 202 -6.71 6.04 9.53
C THR A 202 -5.36 6.27 8.87
N CYS A 203 -4.74 7.39 9.21
CA CYS A 203 -3.40 7.75 8.75
C CYS A 203 -2.38 7.47 9.83
N PHE A 204 -1.32 6.75 9.47
CA PHE A 204 -0.16 6.51 10.32
C PHE A 204 1.07 7.18 9.73
N ASP A 205 1.93 7.68 10.59
CA ASP A 205 3.18 8.32 10.16
C ASP A 205 4.28 8.10 11.19
N GLY A 206 5.54 8.14 10.74
CA GLY A 206 6.69 8.19 11.62
C GLY A 206 6.92 9.61 12.13
N SER A 207 7.11 9.77 13.43
CA SER A 207 7.31 11.09 14.04
C SER A 207 8.60 11.80 13.57
N GLU A 208 9.55 11.05 13.04
CA GLU A 208 10.84 11.54 12.54
C GLU A 208 10.91 11.54 11.01
N ASP A 209 9.82 11.14 10.33
CA ASP A 209 9.73 11.21 8.87
C ASP A 209 9.55 12.66 8.39
N THR A 210 9.76 12.90 7.10
CA THR A 210 9.36 14.17 6.48
C THR A 210 7.88 14.41 6.73
N ALA A 211 7.51 15.65 7.00
CA ALA A 211 6.12 15.98 7.28
C ALA A 211 5.22 15.65 6.08
N HIS A 212 4.19 14.84 6.32
CA HIS A 212 3.16 14.52 5.33
C HIS A 212 1.89 15.34 5.59
N ASP A 213 1.22 15.72 4.50
CA ASP A 213 -0.08 16.38 4.57
C ASP A 213 -1.18 15.33 4.81
N LEU A 214 -1.29 14.89 6.06
CA LEU A 214 -2.25 13.85 6.46
C LEU A 214 -3.66 14.40 6.63
N GLU A 215 -3.79 15.64 7.08
CA GLU A 215 -5.09 16.30 7.28
C GLU A 215 -5.89 16.40 5.97
N ALA A 216 -5.21 16.54 4.84
CA ALA A 216 -5.86 16.63 3.55
C ALA A 216 -6.63 15.35 3.16
N TRP A 217 -6.35 14.20 3.80
CA TRP A 217 -7.13 12.98 3.61
C TRP A 217 -8.61 13.16 4.01
N ASN A 218 -8.93 14.11 4.89
CA ASN A 218 -10.32 14.46 5.19
C ASN A 218 -11.12 14.86 3.95
N GLY A 219 -10.47 15.34 2.92
CA GLY A 219 -11.12 15.79 1.69
C GLY A 219 -11.57 14.66 0.76
N VAL A 220 -11.13 13.42 0.96
CA VAL A 220 -11.44 12.30 0.05
C VAL A 220 -12.46 11.32 0.59
N THR A 221 -12.91 11.48 1.82
CA THR A 221 -13.95 10.64 2.43
C THR A 221 -14.97 11.46 3.21
N SER A 222 -16.20 10.99 3.24
CA SER A 222 -17.24 11.49 4.16
C SER A 222 -17.22 10.80 5.53
N GLY A 223 -16.43 9.72 5.67
CA GLY A 223 -16.17 9.06 6.93
C GLY A 223 -15.21 9.83 7.83
N ASP A 224 -14.91 9.27 8.98
CA ASP A 224 -14.00 9.85 9.95
C ASP A 224 -12.54 9.59 9.55
N VAL A 225 -11.68 10.59 9.80
CA VAL A 225 -10.24 10.47 9.60
C VAL A 225 -9.52 10.61 10.93
N SER A 226 -8.71 9.61 11.26
CA SER A 226 -7.88 9.60 12.46
C SER A 226 -6.40 9.60 12.06
N ILE A 227 -5.56 10.26 12.86
CA ILE A 227 -4.14 10.40 12.59
C ILE A 227 -3.34 9.93 13.81
N TYR A 228 -2.36 9.06 13.60
CA TYR A 228 -1.45 8.54 14.62
C TYR A 228 -0.01 8.68 14.15
N LYS A 229 0.83 9.25 15.02
CA LYS A 229 2.27 9.33 14.80
C LYS A 229 2.99 8.38 15.75
N LEU A 230 3.84 7.52 15.20
CA LEU A 230 4.60 6.52 15.93
C LEU A 230 6.10 6.85 15.88
N PRO A 231 6.89 6.43 16.88
CA PRO A 231 8.33 6.71 16.89
C PRO A 231 9.03 6.09 15.68
N GLY A 232 9.90 6.86 15.03
CA GLY A 232 10.72 6.40 13.93
C GLY A 232 10.57 7.24 12.66
N GLY A 233 11.37 6.90 11.66
CA GLY A 233 11.38 7.55 10.34
C GLY A 233 10.35 6.97 9.38
N HIS A 234 10.68 7.03 8.10
CA HIS A 234 9.77 6.59 7.03
C HIS A 234 9.37 5.11 7.14
N PHE A 235 10.29 4.25 7.61
CA PHE A 235 10.04 2.83 7.81
C PHE A 235 9.78 2.44 9.27
N TYR A 236 9.17 3.36 10.04
CA TYR A 236 8.75 3.12 11.43
C TYR A 236 7.93 1.83 11.59
N LEU A 237 7.16 1.44 10.57
CA LEU A 237 6.30 0.26 10.58
C LEU A 237 7.08 -1.06 10.67
N LEU A 238 8.38 -1.05 10.41
CA LEU A 238 9.23 -2.25 10.52
C LEU A 238 9.75 -2.49 11.93
N GLU A 239 9.62 -1.52 12.83
CA GLU A 239 9.97 -1.68 14.23
C GLU A 239 8.95 -2.59 14.95
N PRO A 240 9.39 -3.62 15.68
CA PRO A 240 8.47 -4.61 16.28
C PRO A 240 7.38 -4.00 17.15
N SER A 241 7.71 -3.00 17.97
CA SER A 241 6.73 -2.32 18.82
C SER A 241 5.67 -1.57 18.01
N ASN A 242 6.06 -0.97 16.90
CA ASN A 242 5.15 -0.28 15.99
C ASN A 242 4.29 -1.28 15.20
N GLU A 243 4.85 -2.40 14.77
CA GLU A 243 4.08 -3.49 14.14
C GLU A 243 2.94 -3.97 15.05
N ILE A 244 3.25 -4.14 16.34
CA ILE A 244 2.25 -4.56 17.34
C ILE A 244 1.16 -3.50 17.48
N PHE A 245 1.52 -2.23 17.55
CA PHE A 245 0.55 -1.14 17.64
C PHE A 245 -0.36 -1.11 16.40
N LEU A 246 0.24 -1.15 15.20
CA LEU A 246 -0.50 -1.09 13.94
C LEU A 246 -1.48 -2.25 13.80
N THR A 247 -1.04 -3.47 14.06
CA THR A 247 -1.89 -4.66 13.92
C THR A 247 -3.00 -4.70 14.96
N LYS A 248 -2.74 -4.27 16.19
CA LYS A 248 -3.77 -4.12 17.22
C LYS A 248 -4.79 -3.05 16.84
N HIS A 249 -4.34 -1.92 16.35
CA HIS A 249 -5.24 -0.83 15.97
C HIS A 249 -6.10 -1.22 14.76
N ILE A 250 -5.53 -1.85 13.75
CA ILE A 250 -6.26 -2.39 12.60
C ILE A 250 -7.32 -3.39 13.07
N THR A 251 -6.95 -4.29 13.97
CA THR A 251 -7.90 -5.26 14.56
C THR A 251 -9.08 -4.57 15.21
N ILE A 252 -8.83 -3.55 16.02
CA ILE A 252 -9.89 -2.76 16.67
C ILE A 252 -10.81 -2.13 15.62
N CYS A 253 -10.26 -1.52 14.59
CA CYS A 253 -11.05 -0.88 13.54
C CYS A 253 -11.91 -1.88 12.76
N LEU A 254 -11.44 -3.12 12.56
CA LEU A 254 -12.19 -4.13 11.80
C LEU A 254 -13.19 -4.89 12.66
N GLU A 255 -12.79 -5.36 13.84
CA GLU A 255 -13.61 -6.22 14.67
C GLU A 255 -14.66 -5.45 15.48
N TYR A 256 -14.44 -4.16 15.73
CA TYR A 256 -15.33 -3.32 16.55
C TYR A 256 -15.94 -2.16 15.76
N ALA A 257 -15.93 -2.22 14.44
CA ALA A 257 -16.45 -1.17 13.57
C ALA A 257 -17.95 -0.90 13.77
N ASP A 258 -18.70 -1.89 14.27
CA ASP A 258 -20.16 -1.84 14.45
C ASP A 258 -20.59 -1.55 15.92
N LEU A 259 -19.62 -1.23 16.79
CA LEU A 259 -19.89 -0.86 18.18
C LEU A 259 -19.79 0.64 18.39
#